data_f241553c3e6d5ac2bcfa70db8c42e9c0
#
_entry.id   f241553c3e6d5ac2bcfa70db8c42e9c0
#
_cell.length_a   1.000
_cell.length_b   1.000
_cell.length_c   1.000
_cell.angle_alpha   90.00
_cell.angle_beta   90.00
_cell.angle_gamma   90.00
#
_symmetry.space_group_name_H-M   'P 1'
#
loop_
_entity.id
_entity.type
_entity.pdbx_description
1 polymer ?
#
loop_
_entity_poly.entity_id
_entity_poly.type
_entity_poly.pdbx_seq_one_letter_code
_entity_poly.pdbx_strand_id
1 'polypeptide(L)'
;MASMARIRQNGEGSVYQRASDGRWIGSVTLGWDDGKRVRKTVSAKTAAEVREKLRAVRKKLDAGLPMDDDNITVDQLLDRWFKDVMRHQVASPALSNYETIAKVHLRPTLGKKKISKLKPAEIDSLLSEKLDSGLSVSTVRRIRSVLAQALTQAQRWEMVGRNAASLSRPPRAPRSEGRSLSPEQVGELVNAMDDDRMAGLFLTMLGTGLRRGEALALQWNDLDLKHAVLT
;
A
#
# COMPACT_ATOMS: atom_id res chain seq x y z
N MET A 1 58.69 17.53 12.81
CA MET A 1 57.94 17.26 11.53
C MET A 1 56.47 17.54 11.74
N ALA A 2 55.98 18.66 11.17
CA ALA A 2 54.60 19.10 11.36
C ALA A 2 53.67 18.23 10.51
N SER A 3 52.69 17.60 11.15
CA SER A 3 51.64 16.84 10.51
C SER A 3 50.75 17.81 9.70
N MET A 4 50.80 17.72 8.38
CA MET A 4 49.88 18.44 7.49
C MET A 4 48.44 18.06 7.79
N ALA A 5 47.69 18.98 8.37
CA ALA A 5 46.24 18.84 8.56
C ALA A 5 45.58 18.76 7.17
N ARG A 6 45.05 17.62 6.82
CA ARG A 6 44.30 17.36 5.57
C ARG A 6 43.08 18.26 5.55
N ILE A 7 43.04 19.24 4.67
CA ILE A 7 41.90 20.13 4.45
C ILE A 7 40.70 19.25 4.07
N ARG A 8 39.68 19.21 4.93
CA ARG A 8 38.43 18.47 4.68
C ARG A 8 37.64 19.19 3.60
N GLN A 9 37.25 18.48 2.56
CA GLN A 9 36.33 19.01 1.56
C GLN A 9 34.97 19.32 2.20
N ASN A 10 34.38 20.48 1.86
CA ASN A 10 33.05 20.86 2.31
C ASN A 10 32.04 19.77 1.94
N GLY A 11 31.39 19.17 2.93
CA GLY A 11 30.41 18.11 2.72
C GLY A 11 30.79 16.72 3.27
N GLU A 12 32.06 16.44 3.63
CA GLU A 12 32.49 15.10 4.07
C GLU A 12 31.93 14.61 5.41
N GLY A 13 31.19 15.43 6.16
CA GLY A 13 30.70 15.08 7.50
C GLY A 13 31.86 14.96 8.51
N SER A 14 31.54 15.08 9.79
CA SER A 14 32.54 14.88 10.86
C SER A 14 32.45 13.46 11.40
N VAL A 15 33.60 12.80 11.60
CA VAL A 15 33.71 11.52 12.30
C VAL A 15 34.65 11.69 13.46
N TYR A 16 34.19 11.39 14.68
CA TYR A 16 34.95 11.48 15.91
C TYR A 16 34.55 10.36 16.89
N GLN A 17 35.42 10.06 17.84
CA GLN A 17 35.12 9.12 18.90
C GLN A 17 34.57 9.87 20.12
N ARG A 18 33.43 9.44 20.63
CA ARG A 18 32.81 10.01 21.82
C ARG A 18 33.53 9.51 23.07
N ALA A 19 33.99 10.43 23.91
CA ALA A 19 34.78 10.08 25.09
C ALA A 19 33.97 9.33 26.17
N SER A 20 32.64 9.54 26.25
CA SER A 20 31.79 8.95 27.29
C SER A 20 31.57 7.44 27.17
N ASP A 21 31.58 6.88 25.95
CA ASP A 21 31.26 5.46 25.70
C ASP A 21 32.19 4.81 24.64
N GLY A 22 33.21 5.54 24.17
CA GLY A 22 34.14 5.07 23.16
C GLY A 22 33.55 4.82 21.76
N ARG A 23 32.28 5.12 21.53
CA ARG A 23 31.65 4.93 20.23
C ARG A 23 32.09 6.00 19.24
N TRP A 24 32.23 5.56 18.00
CA TRP A 24 32.46 6.47 16.89
C TRP A 24 31.14 7.10 16.45
N ILE A 25 31.18 8.41 16.26
CA ILE A 25 30.04 9.21 15.84
C ILE A 25 30.39 9.90 14.51
N GLY A 26 29.44 9.89 13.59
CA GLY A 26 29.54 10.64 12.35
C GLY A 26 28.31 11.52 12.16
N SER A 27 28.48 12.72 11.62
CA SER A 27 27.36 13.60 11.29
C SER A 27 27.47 14.13 9.88
N VAL A 28 26.34 14.20 9.18
CA VAL A 28 26.19 14.83 7.86
C VAL A 28 25.10 15.88 7.94
N THR A 29 25.30 16.99 7.24
CA THR A 29 24.29 18.05 7.11
C THR A 29 23.28 17.64 6.06
N LEU A 30 21.99 17.73 6.39
CA LEU A 30 20.87 17.44 5.50
C LEU A 30 20.37 18.69 4.77
N GLY A 31 20.57 19.87 5.35
CA GLY A 31 20.10 21.15 4.84
C GLY A 31 19.93 22.18 5.94
N TRP A 32 19.13 23.20 5.67
CA TRP A 32 18.75 24.25 6.60
C TRP A 32 17.23 24.27 6.66
N ASP A 33 16.69 24.32 7.87
CA ASP A 33 15.27 24.46 8.15
C ASP A 33 15.10 25.62 9.15
N ASP A 34 14.31 26.62 8.80
CA ASP A 34 14.10 27.85 9.58
C ASP A 34 15.42 28.52 10.07
N GLY A 35 16.43 28.58 9.20
CA GLY A 35 17.75 29.13 9.54
C GLY A 35 18.59 28.25 10.46
N LYS A 36 18.10 27.08 10.87
CA LYS A 36 18.82 26.08 11.66
C LYS A 36 19.38 24.96 10.81
N ARG A 37 20.62 24.59 11.09
CA ARG A 37 21.30 23.51 10.37
C ARG A 37 20.78 22.15 10.81
N VAL A 38 20.08 21.44 9.92
CA VAL A 38 19.60 20.08 10.18
C VAL A 38 20.74 19.08 9.93
N ARG A 39 21.02 18.21 10.91
CA ARG A 39 22.10 17.21 10.85
C ARG A 39 21.57 15.83 11.17
N LYS A 40 21.97 14.83 10.40
CA LYS A 40 21.79 13.41 10.74
C LYS A 40 23.07 12.88 11.39
N THR A 41 22.93 12.27 12.58
CA THR A 41 24.03 11.66 13.31
C THR A 41 23.90 10.15 13.27
N VAL A 42 25.01 9.45 13.01
CA VAL A 42 25.11 7.99 13.03
C VAL A 42 26.19 7.58 14.01
N SER A 43 26.01 6.44 14.67
CA SER A 43 27.00 5.89 15.59
C SER A 43 27.28 4.41 15.31
N ALA A 44 28.54 3.97 15.61
CA ALA A 44 28.93 2.58 15.50
C ALA A 44 30.11 2.28 16.44
N LYS A 45 30.53 1.02 16.51
CA LYS A 45 31.68 0.60 17.31
C LYS A 45 33.01 0.98 16.69
N THR A 46 33.07 1.09 15.37
CA THR A 46 34.30 1.39 14.62
C THR A 46 34.11 2.61 13.69
N ALA A 47 35.23 3.30 13.40
CA ALA A 47 35.24 4.42 12.46
C ALA A 47 34.86 3.98 11.02
N ALA A 48 35.21 2.75 10.64
CA ALA A 48 34.90 2.21 9.32
C ALA A 48 33.39 2.05 9.14
N GLU A 49 32.68 1.45 10.11
CA GLU A 49 31.22 1.32 10.11
C GLU A 49 30.51 2.67 10.09
N VAL A 50 31.03 3.68 10.79
CA VAL A 50 30.45 5.03 10.76
C VAL A 50 30.58 5.64 9.37
N ARG A 51 31.74 5.49 8.71
CA ARG A 51 31.93 5.99 7.34
C ARG A 51 31.01 5.29 6.35
N GLU A 52 30.79 4.00 6.48
CA GLU A 52 29.84 3.23 5.65
C GLU A 52 28.41 3.74 5.85
N LYS A 53 27.97 3.90 7.10
CA LYS A 53 26.66 4.49 7.42
C LYS A 53 26.51 5.91 6.87
N LEU A 54 27.53 6.73 6.97
CA LEU A 54 27.51 8.09 6.38
C LEU A 54 27.40 8.06 4.85
N ARG A 55 28.11 7.13 4.17
CA ARG A 55 27.96 6.95 2.72
C ARG A 55 26.54 6.53 2.34
N ALA A 56 25.92 5.63 3.10
CA ALA A 56 24.53 5.23 2.88
C ALA A 56 23.56 6.41 3.07
N VAL A 57 23.78 7.23 4.11
CA VAL A 57 22.99 8.46 4.35
C VAL A 57 23.16 9.44 3.19
N ARG A 58 24.37 9.66 2.71
CA ARG A 58 24.64 10.53 1.53
C ARG A 58 23.95 10.02 0.28
N LYS A 59 24.09 8.73 -0.03
CA LYS A 59 23.43 8.13 -1.19
C LYS A 59 21.93 8.35 -1.19
N LYS A 60 21.31 8.35 -0.01
CA LYS A 60 19.89 8.69 0.14
C LYS A 60 19.62 10.18 -0.08
N LEU A 61 20.48 11.04 0.48
CA LEU A 61 20.37 12.50 0.30
C LEU A 61 20.52 12.89 -1.18
N ASP A 62 21.53 12.34 -1.86
CA ASP A 62 21.78 12.57 -3.28
C ASP A 62 20.65 12.02 -4.18
N ALA A 63 19.95 10.98 -3.73
CA ALA A 63 18.77 10.42 -4.37
C ALA A 63 17.46 11.15 -4.00
N GLY A 64 17.53 12.26 -3.23
CA GLY A 64 16.35 13.00 -2.78
C GLY A 64 15.43 12.22 -1.83
N LEU A 65 15.93 11.15 -1.17
CA LEU A 65 15.11 10.31 -0.32
C LEU A 65 15.01 10.89 1.10
N PRO A 66 13.83 10.86 1.72
CA PRO A 66 13.62 11.42 3.06
C PRO A 66 14.43 10.66 4.11
N MET A 67 14.90 11.41 5.10
CA MET A 67 15.85 10.93 6.11
C MET A 67 15.19 10.51 7.43
N ASP A 68 13.95 10.87 7.67
CA ASP A 68 13.33 10.73 9.00
C ASP A 68 12.46 9.50 9.18
N ASP A 69 12.00 8.85 8.09
CA ASP A 69 11.05 7.75 8.15
C ASP A 69 11.66 6.34 8.03
N ASP A 70 12.97 6.16 8.25
CA ASP A 70 13.64 4.85 8.20
C ASP A 70 13.07 3.80 9.19
N ASN A 71 12.19 4.22 10.09
CA ASN A 71 11.63 3.36 11.15
C ASN A 71 10.16 3.00 10.97
N ILE A 72 9.44 3.63 10.04
CA ILE A 72 8.02 3.35 9.86
C ILE A 72 7.82 1.90 9.41
N THR A 73 6.92 1.20 10.12
CA THR A 73 6.52 -0.17 9.79
C THR A 73 5.34 -0.17 8.81
N VAL A 74 5.08 -1.34 8.21
CA VAL A 74 3.89 -1.53 7.34
C VAL A 74 2.60 -1.26 8.13
N ASP A 75 2.52 -1.66 9.40
CA ASP A 75 1.35 -1.36 10.25
C ASP A 75 1.13 0.14 10.40
N GLN A 76 2.16 0.88 10.75
CA GLN A 76 2.08 2.33 10.92
C GLN A 76 1.73 3.05 9.61
N LEU A 77 2.28 2.58 8.49
CA LEU A 77 1.92 3.08 7.17
C LEU A 77 0.43 2.86 6.87
N LEU A 78 -0.07 1.64 7.10
CA LEU A 78 -1.47 1.30 6.85
C LEU A 78 -2.41 2.14 7.73
N ASP A 79 -2.10 2.29 9.04
CA ASP A 79 -2.89 3.11 9.95
C ASP A 79 -2.99 4.57 9.47
N ARG A 80 -1.84 5.16 9.11
CA ARG A 80 -1.78 6.52 8.59
C ARG A 80 -2.52 6.65 7.26
N TRP A 81 -2.33 5.71 6.34
CA TRP A 81 -2.97 5.71 5.04
C TRP A 81 -4.50 5.61 5.13
N PHE A 82 -5.02 4.72 5.98
CA PHE A 82 -6.46 4.60 6.21
C PHE A 82 -7.03 5.87 6.84
N LYS A 83 -6.35 6.41 7.86
CA LYS A 83 -6.80 7.60 8.58
C LYS A 83 -6.78 8.85 7.70
N ASP A 84 -5.68 9.11 7.03
CA ASP A 84 -5.41 10.42 6.41
C ASP A 84 -5.87 10.49 4.94
N VAL A 85 -6.03 9.32 4.27
CA VAL A 85 -6.33 9.28 2.83
C VAL A 85 -7.63 8.53 2.55
N MET A 86 -7.70 7.24 2.94
CA MET A 86 -8.77 6.36 2.48
C MET A 86 -10.15 6.78 2.99
N ARG A 87 -10.25 7.27 4.22
CA ARG A 87 -11.52 7.75 4.81
C ARG A 87 -12.19 8.88 3.99
N HIS A 88 -11.38 9.63 3.25
CA HIS A 88 -11.86 10.78 2.47
C HIS A 88 -12.03 10.47 0.99
N GLN A 89 -11.52 9.33 0.52
CA GLN A 89 -11.49 9.01 -0.92
C GLN A 89 -12.42 7.86 -1.31
N VAL A 90 -12.82 7.00 -0.37
CA VAL A 90 -13.62 5.81 -0.69
C VAL A 90 -14.87 5.72 0.17
N ALA A 91 -15.92 5.13 -0.40
CA ALA A 91 -17.13 4.84 0.34
C ALA A 91 -16.89 3.84 1.49
N SER A 92 -17.67 3.95 2.55
CA SER A 92 -17.54 3.15 3.77
C SER A 92 -17.41 1.62 3.53
N PRO A 93 -18.20 0.97 2.64
CA PRO A 93 -18.05 -0.46 2.38
C PRO A 93 -16.71 -0.83 1.74
N ALA A 94 -16.17 0.04 0.87
CA ALA A 94 -14.87 -0.19 0.26
C ALA A 94 -13.76 -0.05 1.30
N LEU A 95 -13.81 0.96 2.17
CA LEU A 95 -12.84 1.14 3.25
C LEU A 95 -12.78 -0.09 4.16
N SER A 96 -13.93 -0.58 4.63
CA SER A 96 -14.03 -1.78 5.47
C SER A 96 -13.36 -3.01 4.83
N ASN A 97 -13.50 -3.16 3.51
CA ASN A 97 -12.85 -4.24 2.78
C ASN A 97 -11.32 -4.07 2.74
N TYR A 98 -10.80 -2.86 2.53
CA TYR A 98 -9.34 -2.60 2.58
C TYR A 98 -8.78 -2.87 3.98
N GLU A 99 -9.48 -2.43 5.03
CA GLU A 99 -9.10 -2.66 6.43
C GLU A 99 -9.10 -4.16 6.77
N THR A 100 -10.10 -4.92 6.30
CA THR A 100 -10.18 -6.38 6.49
C THR A 100 -9.00 -7.07 5.81
N ILE A 101 -8.69 -6.73 4.57
CA ILE A 101 -7.53 -7.29 3.85
C ILE A 101 -6.23 -6.98 4.62
N ALA A 102 -6.06 -5.75 5.06
CA ALA A 102 -4.89 -5.37 5.83
C ALA A 102 -4.78 -6.16 7.13
N LYS A 103 -5.87 -6.24 7.90
CA LYS A 103 -5.93 -6.92 9.21
C LYS A 103 -5.66 -8.41 9.10
N VAL A 104 -6.28 -9.09 8.13
CA VAL A 104 -6.24 -10.55 8.03
C VAL A 104 -4.99 -11.05 7.30
N HIS A 105 -4.53 -10.32 6.28
CA HIS A 105 -3.50 -10.85 5.38
C HIS A 105 -2.16 -10.12 5.42
N LEU A 106 -2.13 -8.80 5.64
CA LEU A 106 -0.90 -8.02 5.57
C LEU A 106 -0.23 -7.87 6.94
N ARG A 107 -0.97 -7.46 7.95
CA ARG A 107 -0.44 -7.16 9.29
C ARG A 107 0.21 -8.36 9.97
N PRO A 108 -0.35 -9.59 9.93
CA PRO A 108 0.25 -10.73 10.62
C PRO A 108 1.66 -11.07 10.12
N THR A 109 1.90 -10.91 8.82
CA THR A 109 3.17 -11.33 8.18
C THR A 109 4.13 -10.15 7.97
N LEU A 110 3.63 -9.02 7.49
CA LEU A 110 4.45 -7.87 7.11
C LEU A 110 4.38 -6.69 8.07
N GLY A 111 3.39 -6.64 8.97
CA GLY A 111 3.08 -5.47 9.79
C GLY A 111 4.28 -4.89 10.54
N LYS A 112 5.08 -5.73 11.17
CA LYS A 112 6.26 -5.33 11.94
C LYS A 112 7.49 -4.97 11.07
N LYS A 113 7.43 -5.22 9.75
CA LYS A 113 8.55 -4.92 8.86
C LYS A 113 8.60 -3.43 8.52
N LYS A 114 9.81 -2.90 8.48
CA LYS A 114 10.04 -1.51 8.06
C LYS A 114 9.81 -1.38 6.56
N ILE A 115 9.05 -0.37 6.13
CA ILE A 115 8.74 -0.15 4.72
C ILE A 115 10.00 0.08 3.88
N SER A 116 11.04 0.73 4.44
CA SER A 116 12.32 0.96 3.78
C SER A 116 13.12 -0.33 3.51
N LYS A 117 12.85 -1.40 4.26
CA LYS A 117 13.52 -2.71 4.15
C LYS A 117 12.69 -3.77 3.44
N LEU A 118 11.44 -3.46 3.09
CA LEU A 118 10.54 -4.41 2.43
C LEU A 118 11.05 -4.75 1.03
N LYS A 119 11.22 -6.05 0.76
CA LYS A 119 11.71 -6.58 -0.53
C LYS A 119 10.58 -7.17 -1.34
N PRO A 120 10.59 -7.06 -2.69
CA PRO A 120 9.61 -7.71 -3.55
C PRO A 120 9.49 -9.22 -3.30
N ALA A 121 10.61 -9.91 -3.08
CA ALA A 121 10.62 -11.36 -2.81
C ALA A 121 9.83 -11.75 -1.55
N GLU A 122 9.80 -10.91 -0.51
CA GLU A 122 9.01 -11.18 0.70
C GLU A 122 7.51 -11.05 0.45
N ILE A 123 7.14 -10.16 -0.47
CA ILE A 123 5.75 -10.01 -0.92
C ILE A 123 5.36 -11.18 -1.79
N ASP A 124 6.23 -11.60 -2.73
CA ASP A 124 6.00 -12.80 -3.56
C ASP A 124 5.82 -14.05 -2.70
N SER A 125 6.63 -14.22 -1.64
CA SER A 125 6.48 -15.33 -0.68
C SER A 125 5.14 -15.28 0.05
N LEU A 126 4.71 -14.10 0.52
CA LEU A 126 3.39 -13.93 1.14
C LEU A 126 2.26 -14.32 0.16
N LEU A 127 2.34 -13.85 -1.08
CA LEU A 127 1.30 -14.14 -2.08
C LEU A 127 1.23 -15.65 -2.41
N SER A 128 2.38 -16.34 -2.50
CA SER A 128 2.45 -17.79 -2.67
C SER A 128 1.84 -18.54 -1.48
N GLU A 129 2.21 -18.16 -0.25
CA GLU A 129 1.63 -18.73 0.97
C GLU A 129 0.10 -18.59 0.99
N LYS A 130 -0.44 -17.44 0.55
CA LYS A 130 -1.90 -17.23 0.51
C LYS A 130 -2.59 -18.07 -0.57
N LEU A 131 -1.92 -18.33 -1.71
CA LEU A 131 -2.42 -19.26 -2.71
C LEU A 131 -2.42 -20.69 -2.19
N ASP A 132 -1.33 -21.13 -1.57
CA ASP A 132 -1.18 -22.48 -1.02
C ASP A 132 -2.18 -22.74 0.12
N SER A 133 -2.60 -21.67 0.83
CA SER A 133 -3.68 -21.73 1.84
C SER A 133 -5.10 -21.82 1.25
N GLY A 134 -5.24 -21.89 -0.08
CA GLY A 134 -6.52 -22.04 -0.78
C GLY A 134 -7.25 -20.74 -1.13
N LEU A 135 -6.62 -19.59 -0.98
CA LEU A 135 -7.23 -18.32 -1.40
C LEU A 135 -7.27 -18.23 -2.95
N SER A 136 -8.36 -17.68 -3.47
CA SER A 136 -8.49 -17.46 -4.91
C SER A 136 -7.42 -16.49 -5.44
N VAL A 137 -7.01 -16.66 -6.69
CA VAL A 137 -6.05 -15.77 -7.36
C VAL A 137 -6.53 -14.31 -7.33
N SER A 138 -7.83 -14.06 -7.47
CA SER A 138 -8.41 -12.72 -7.40
C SER A 138 -8.21 -12.09 -6.02
N THR A 139 -8.42 -12.85 -4.94
CA THR A 139 -8.19 -12.39 -3.56
C THR A 139 -6.72 -12.06 -3.33
N VAL A 140 -5.81 -12.94 -3.77
CA VAL A 140 -4.36 -12.74 -3.63
C VAL A 140 -3.89 -11.50 -4.40
N ARG A 141 -4.40 -11.29 -5.61
CA ARG A 141 -4.15 -10.06 -6.39
C ARG A 141 -4.65 -8.81 -5.65
N ARG A 142 -5.80 -8.90 -4.98
CA ARG A 142 -6.36 -7.81 -4.19
C ARG A 142 -5.50 -7.48 -2.98
N ILE A 143 -4.99 -8.50 -2.26
CA ILE A 143 -4.03 -8.31 -1.14
C ILE A 143 -2.81 -7.51 -1.62
N ARG A 144 -2.21 -7.92 -2.74
CA ARG A 144 -1.09 -7.20 -3.34
C ARG A 144 -1.45 -5.77 -3.72
N SER A 145 -2.64 -5.56 -4.32
CA SER A 145 -3.11 -4.24 -4.74
C SER A 145 -3.25 -3.28 -3.57
N VAL A 146 -3.79 -3.73 -2.43
CA VAL A 146 -3.92 -2.92 -1.21
C VAL A 146 -2.55 -2.47 -0.71
N LEU A 147 -1.58 -3.39 -0.62
CA LEU A 147 -0.21 -3.06 -0.21
C LEU A 147 0.47 -2.12 -1.21
N ALA A 148 0.27 -2.34 -2.51
CA ALA A 148 0.83 -1.50 -3.56
C ALA A 148 0.29 -0.06 -3.50
N GLN A 149 -1.00 0.12 -3.24
CA GLN A 149 -1.62 1.44 -3.08
C GLN A 149 -1.06 2.17 -1.84
N ALA A 150 -0.96 1.50 -0.70
CA ALA A 150 -0.37 2.07 0.51
C ALA A 150 1.09 2.47 0.30
N LEU A 151 1.90 1.64 -0.36
CA LEU A 151 3.30 1.95 -0.67
C LEU A 151 3.43 3.04 -1.74
N THR A 152 2.50 3.15 -2.69
CA THR A 152 2.45 4.29 -3.63
C THR A 152 2.18 5.59 -2.88
N GLN A 153 1.29 5.55 -1.88
CA GLN A 153 1.07 6.71 -1.04
C GLN A 153 2.30 7.04 -0.19
N ALA A 154 3.01 6.02 0.32
CA ALA A 154 4.29 6.22 1.01
C ALA A 154 5.35 6.86 0.11
N GLN A 155 5.38 6.53 -1.20
CA GLN A 155 6.24 7.24 -2.17
C GLN A 155 5.83 8.71 -2.35
N ARG A 156 4.53 9.01 -2.45
CA ARG A 156 4.04 10.40 -2.53
C ARG A 156 4.35 11.21 -1.27
N TRP A 157 4.41 10.55 -0.12
CA TRP A 157 4.86 11.15 1.14
C TRP A 157 6.37 11.13 1.29
N GLU A 158 7.08 10.71 0.25
CA GLU A 158 8.55 10.62 0.21
C GLU A 158 9.18 9.70 1.28
N MET A 159 8.38 8.80 1.88
CA MET A 159 8.85 7.85 2.90
C MET A 159 9.69 6.71 2.32
N VAL A 160 9.49 6.36 1.05
CA VAL A 160 10.22 5.30 0.35
C VAL A 160 10.51 5.71 -1.10
N GLY A 161 11.68 5.37 -1.61
CA GLY A 161 12.06 5.70 -3.00
C GLY A 161 11.47 4.73 -4.03
N ARG A 162 11.01 3.54 -3.62
CA ARG A 162 10.44 2.54 -4.53
C ARG A 162 9.30 1.79 -3.87
N ASN A 163 8.34 1.36 -4.68
CA ASN A 163 7.23 0.52 -4.25
C ASN A 163 7.57 -0.95 -4.45
N ALA A 164 7.90 -1.66 -3.36
CA ALA A 164 8.26 -3.07 -3.42
C ALA A 164 7.10 -3.96 -3.91
N ALA A 165 5.84 -3.58 -3.63
CA ALA A 165 4.68 -4.34 -4.07
C ALA A 165 4.40 -4.16 -5.57
N SER A 166 4.71 -3.01 -6.15
CA SER A 166 4.60 -2.82 -7.60
C SER A 166 5.63 -3.66 -8.38
N LEU A 167 6.79 -3.91 -7.77
CA LEU A 167 7.86 -4.73 -8.34
C LEU A 167 7.64 -6.24 -8.13
N SER A 168 6.74 -6.65 -7.24
CA SER A 168 6.36 -8.05 -7.04
C SER A 168 5.49 -8.56 -8.19
N ARG A 169 5.53 -9.88 -8.42
CA ARG A 169 4.77 -10.52 -9.52
C ARG A 169 3.44 -11.08 -9.00
N PRO A 170 2.31 -10.53 -9.44
CA PRO A 170 1.02 -11.10 -9.08
C PRO A 170 0.83 -12.48 -9.75
N PRO A 171 0.13 -13.42 -9.08
CA PRO A 171 -0.19 -14.69 -9.71
C PRO A 171 -1.06 -14.47 -10.95
N ARG A 172 -0.89 -15.34 -11.96
CA ARG A 172 -1.72 -15.31 -13.16
C ARG A 172 -3.10 -15.88 -12.83
N ALA A 173 -4.15 -15.12 -13.12
CA ALA A 173 -5.50 -15.66 -13.08
C ALA A 173 -5.80 -16.36 -14.42
N PRO A 174 -6.34 -17.58 -14.43
CA PRO A 174 -6.94 -18.13 -15.64
C PRO A 174 -8.04 -17.16 -16.10
N ARG A 175 -8.16 -16.99 -17.40
CA ARG A 175 -9.21 -16.17 -17.99
C ARG A 175 -10.54 -16.89 -17.71
N SER A 176 -11.38 -16.32 -16.85
CA SER A 176 -12.73 -16.81 -16.64
C SER A 176 -13.59 -16.25 -17.76
N GLU A 177 -14.11 -17.10 -18.60
CA GLU A 177 -15.18 -16.73 -19.51
C GLU A 177 -16.47 -16.61 -18.69
N GLY A 178 -17.07 -15.42 -18.73
CA GLY A 178 -18.39 -15.22 -18.13
C GLY A 178 -19.39 -16.14 -18.80
N ARG A 179 -20.17 -16.89 -18.02
CA ARG A 179 -21.29 -17.66 -18.54
C ARG A 179 -22.51 -16.75 -18.60
N SER A 180 -23.08 -16.63 -19.78
CA SER A 180 -24.41 -16.05 -19.99
C SER A 180 -25.46 -17.14 -19.94
N LEU A 181 -26.63 -16.81 -19.44
CA LEU A 181 -27.79 -17.72 -19.50
C LEU A 181 -28.32 -17.79 -20.94
N SER A 182 -28.76 -18.96 -21.37
CA SER A 182 -29.52 -19.09 -22.63
C SER A 182 -30.94 -18.55 -22.43
N PRO A 183 -31.68 -18.22 -23.51
CA PRO A 183 -33.07 -17.81 -23.43
C PRO A 183 -33.95 -18.78 -22.66
N GLU A 184 -33.74 -20.09 -22.85
CA GLU A 184 -34.44 -21.17 -22.15
C GLU A 184 -34.19 -21.12 -20.65
N GLN A 185 -32.91 -20.97 -20.25
CA GLN A 185 -32.50 -20.86 -18.85
C GLN A 185 -33.06 -19.58 -18.19
N VAL A 186 -33.18 -18.48 -18.95
CA VAL A 186 -33.86 -17.27 -18.47
C VAL A 186 -35.35 -17.54 -18.20
N GLY A 187 -36.03 -18.27 -19.10
CA GLY A 187 -37.42 -18.69 -18.91
C GLY A 187 -37.61 -19.54 -17.65
N GLU A 188 -36.76 -20.54 -17.45
CA GLU A 188 -36.76 -21.41 -16.24
C GLU A 188 -36.52 -20.58 -14.99
N LEU A 189 -35.59 -19.61 -15.01
CA LEU A 189 -35.31 -18.73 -13.88
C LEU A 189 -36.51 -17.84 -13.54
N VAL A 190 -37.19 -17.27 -14.56
CA VAL A 190 -38.38 -16.44 -14.36
C VAL A 190 -39.50 -17.26 -13.74
N ASN A 191 -39.79 -18.46 -14.26
CA ASN A 191 -40.81 -19.34 -13.71
C ASN A 191 -40.51 -19.76 -12.25
N ALA A 192 -39.24 -19.99 -11.93
CA ALA A 192 -38.84 -20.33 -10.57
C ALA A 192 -38.99 -19.19 -9.55
N MET A 193 -39.22 -17.97 -10.01
CA MET A 193 -39.39 -16.77 -9.15
C MET A 193 -40.85 -16.41 -8.87
N ASP A 194 -41.84 -17.09 -9.50
CA ASP A 194 -43.25 -16.70 -9.46
C ASP A 194 -43.80 -16.49 -8.02
N ASP A 195 -43.39 -17.31 -7.08
CA ASP A 195 -43.82 -17.23 -5.66
C ASP A 195 -42.78 -16.58 -4.73
N ASP A 196 -41.69 -16.03 -5.26
CA ASP A 196 -40.65 -15.43 -4.44
C ASP A 196 -40.97 -13.97 -4.11
N ARG A 197 -40.91 -13.61 -2.82
CA ARG A 197 -41.12 -12.22 -2.36
C ARG A 197 -40.22 -11.21 -3.07
N MET A 198 -39.04 -11.63 -3.51
CA MET A 198 -38.05 -10.80 -4.18
C MET A 198 -38.15 -10.89 -5.70
N ALA A 199 -39.15 -11.56 -6.26
CA ALA A 199 -39.33 -11.73 -7.72
C ALA A 199 -39.25 -10.39 -8.46
N GLY A 200 -39.94 -9.37 -7.98
CA GLY A 200 -39.90 -8.03 -8.60
C GLY A 200 -38.48 -7.42 -8.68
N LEU A 201 -37.67 -7.61 -7.64
CA LEU A 201 -36.28 -7.17 -7.66
C LEU A 201 -35.44 -7.93 -8.70
N PHE A 202 -35.54 -9.25 -8.71
CA PHE A 202 -34.77 -10.08 -9.65
C PHE A 202 -35.21 -9.82 -11.09
N LEU A 203 -36.50 -9.71 -11.37
CA LEU A 203 -37.03 -9.39 -12.70
C LEU A 203 -36.57 -8.01 -13.15
N THR A 204 -36.59 -7.02 -12.27
CA THR A 204 -36.08 -5.68 -12.57
C THR A 204 -34.58 -5.75 -12.92
N MET A 205 -33.78 -6.44 -12.13
CA MET A 205 -32.34 -6.61 -12.42
C MET A 205 -32.11 -7.37 -13.74
N LEU A 206 -32.91 -8.40 -14.02
CA LEU A 206 -32.79 -9.19 -15.24
C LEU A 206 -33.14 -8.36 -16.48
N GLY A 207 -34.22 -7.60 -16.42
CA GLY A 207 -34.70 -6.79 -17.54
C GLY A 207 -33.90 -5.53 -17.83
N THR A 208 -33.31 -4.92 -16.77
CA THR A 208 -32.58 -3.64 -16.87
C THR A 208 -31.08 -3.79 -16.87
N GLY A 209 -30.55 -4.94 -16.41
CA GLY A 209 -29.10 -5.15 -16.21
C GLY A 209 -28.52 -4.39 -14.99
N LEU A 210 -29.35 -3.83 -14.14
CA LEU A 210 -28.91 -3.13 -12.93
C LEU A 210 -28.16 -4.08 -11.97
N ARG A 211 -27.10 -3.56 -11.37
CA ARG A 211 -26.44 -4.26 -10.27
C ARG A 211 -27.33 -4.28 -9.03
N ARG A 212 -27.16 -5.28 -8.17
CA ARG A 212 -27.94 -5.41 -6.92
C ARG A 212 -28.02 -4.10 -6.11
N GLY A 213 -26.89 -3.38 -5.96
CA GLY A 213 -26.85 -2.13 -5.21
C GLY A 213 -27.64 -0.99 -5.89
N GLU A 214 -27.62 -0.94 -7.21
CA GLU A 214 -28.37 0.01 -8.03
C GLU A 214 -29.88 -0.29 -7.95
N ALA A 215 -30.24 -1.57 -8.12
CA ALA A 215 -31.65 -1.98 -8.02
C ALA A 215 -32.25 -1.77 -6.61
N LEU A 216 -31.48 -1.97 -5.55
CA LEU A 216 -31.92 -1.70 -4.18
C LEU A 216 -31.99 -0.22 -3.82
N ALA A 217 -31.32 0.65 -4.59
CA ALA A 217 -31.35 2.10 -4.40
C ALA A 217 -32.47 2.77 -5.17
N LEU A 218 -33.17 2.07 -6.09
CA LEU A 218 -34.24 2.64 -6.88
C LEU A 218 -35.35 3.22 -6.00
N GLN A 219 -35.79 4.39 -6.38
CA GLN A 219 -36.91 5.10 -5.80
C GLN A 219 -38.06 5.28 -6.83
N TRP A 220 -39.25 5.51 -6.35
CA TRP A 220 -40.40 5.74 -7.23
C TRP A 220 -40.22 6.94 -8.18
N ASN A 221 -39.40 7.91 -7.79
CA ASN A 221 -39.07 9.08 -8.60
C ASN A 221 -38.15 8.75 -9.79
N ASP A 222 -37.46 7.60 -9.75
CA ASP A 222 -36.59 7.15 -10.84
C ASP A 222 -37.37 6.41 -11.94
N LEU A 223 -38.68 6.17 -11.72
CA LEU A 223 -39.56 5.40 -12.59
C LEU A 223 -40.58 6.28 -13.27
N ASP A 224 -40.53 6.41 -14.60
CA ASP A 224 -41.58 6.92 -15.42
C ASP A 224 -42.36 5.76 -16.07
N LEU A 225 -43.41 5.30 -15.39
CA LEU A 225 -44.23 4.20 -15.87
C LEU A 225 -45.01 4.54 -17.14
N LYS A 226 -45.27 5.84 -17.41
CA LYS A 226 -46.00 6.28 -18.59
C LYS A 226 -45.16 6.15 -19.86
N HIS A 227 -43.88 6.43 -19.76
CA HIS A 227 -42.96 6.36 -20.88
C HIS A 227 -42.04 5.14 -20.83
N ALA A 228 -42.22 4.26 -19.83
CA ALA A 228 -41.39 3.07 -19.59
C ALA A 228 -39.88 3.42 -19.47
N VAL A 229 -39.55 4.49 -18.78
CA VAL A 229 -38.19 4.99 -18.60
C VAL A 229 -37.78 4.82 -17.14
N LEU A 230 -36.55 4.36 -16.94
CA LEU A 230 -35.85 4.28 -15.65
C LEU A 230 -34.63 5.19 -15.76
N THR A 231 -34.48 6.15 -14.84
CA THR A 231 -33.40 7.17 -14.81
C THR A 231 -32.46 6.96 -13.62
#